data_75a0047aa2ed75bcbbe3002bf5399214
#
_entry.id   75a0047aa2ed75bcbbe3002bf5399214
#
_cell.length_a   1.000
_cell.length_b   1.000
_cell.length_c   1.000
_cell.angle_alpha   90.00
_cell.angle_beta   90.00
_cell.angle_gamma   90.00
#
_symmetry.space_group_name_H-M   'P 1'
#
loop_
_entity.id
_entity.type
_entity.pdbx_description
1 polymer ?
#
loop_
_entity_poly.entity_id
_entity_poly.type
_entity_poly.pdbx_seq_one_letter_code
_entity_poly.pdbx_strand_id
1 'polypeptide(L)'
;MNYERAMRVALERARFGATASGDVPVGAVMLNKDGEIIALGNNQRELLRDPLGHAEIVAIKAAARSLGSWRLEECTLVVTLEPCAMCAGAIMQSRIPRVVFGAWDEKAGAAG
;
A
#
# COMPACT_ATOMS: atom_id res chain seq x y z
N MET A 1 16.37 -8.31 -3.48
CA MET A 1 15.02 -8.89 -3.65
C MET A 1 14.36 -8.28 -4.88
N ASN A 2 13.72 -9.11 -5.69
CA ASN A 2 13.04 -8.65 -6.90
C ASN A 2 11.58 -8.32 -6.57
N TYR A 3 11.15 -7.09 -6.86
CA TYR A 3 9.80 -6.62 -6.54
C TYR A 3 8.84 -6.63 -7.74
N GLU A 4 9.26 -7.14 -8.89
CA GLU A 4 8.42 -7.15 -10.10
C GLU A 4 7.09 -7.87 -9.90
N ARG A 5 7.14 -9.06 -9.31
CA ARG A 5 5.91 -9.84 -9.05
C ARG A 5 4.99 -9.09 -8.10
N ALA A 6 5.53 -8.55 -7.02
CA ALA A 6 4.75 -7.79 -6.06
C ALA A 6 4.13 -6.54 -6.70
N MET A 7 4.87 -5.85 -7.55
CA MET A 7 4.35 -4.68 -8.28
C MET A 7 3.24 -5.07 -9.25
N ARG A 8 3.35 -6.21 -9.93
CA ARG A 8 2.27 -6.70 -10.79
C ARG A 8 1.00 -6.98 -10.01
N VAL A 9 1.13 -7.61 -8.84
CA VAL A 9 -0.02 -7.87 -7.96
C VAL A 9 -0.64 -6.55 -7.49
N ALA A 10 0.19 -5.57 -7.14
CA ALA A 10 -0.29 -4.26 -6.74
C ALA A 10 -1.06 -3.57 -7.89
N LEU A 11 -0.56 -3.66 -9.12
CA LEU A 11 -1.22 -3.10 -10.30
C LEU A 11 -2.56 -3.80 -10.58
N GLU A 12 -2.63 -5.11 -10.44
CA GLU A 12 -3.88 -5.86 -10.57
C GLU A 12 -4.88 -5.43 -9.50
N ARG A 13 -4.42 -5.22 -8.29
CA ARG A 13 -5.27 -4.76 -7.19
C ARG A 13 -5.79 -3.35 -7.43
N ALA A 14 -4.97 -2.48 -8.01
CA ALA A 14 -5.38 -1.13 -8.41
C ALA A 14 -6.53 -1.19 -9.41
N ARG A 15 -6.42 -2.04 -10.42
CA ARG A 15 -7.44 -2.22 -11.44
C ARG A 15 -8.73 -2.78 -10.86
N PHE A 16 -8.60 -3.77 -10.00
CA PHE A 16 -9.75 -4.38 -9.30
C PHE A 16 -10.56 -3.32 -8.57
N GLY A 17 -9.91 -2.49 -7.75
CA GLY A 17 -10.58 -1.44 -6.99
C GLY A 17 -11.25 -0.40 -7.86
N ALA A 18 -10.56 0.06 -8.91
CA ALA A 18 -11.10 1.06 -9.83
C ALA A 18 -12.31 0.53 -10.57
N THR A 19 -12.29 -0.72 -11.02
CA THR A 19 -13.40 -1.35 -11.74
C THR A 19 -14.60 -1.57 -10.81
N ALA A 20 -14.36 -1.99 -9.57
CA ALA A 20 -15.42 -2.33 -8.62
C ALA A 20 -16.17 -1.11 -8.10
N SER A 21 -15.49 0.02 -7.88
CA SER A 21 -16.09 1.16 -7.19
C SER A 21 -15.88 2.52 -7.87
N GLY A 22 -15.09 2.57 -8.94
CA GLY A 22 -14.74 3.85 -9.58
C GLY A 22 -13.70 4.66 -8.83
N ASP A 23 -13.07 4.09 -7.80
CA ASP A 23 -11.98 4.74 -7.08
C ASP A 23 -10.75 4.94 -7.97
N VAL A 24 -9.93 5.93 -7.64
CA VAL A 24 -8.64 6.14 -8.31
C VAL A 24 -7.81 4.86 -8.19
N PRO A 25 -7.22 4.36 -9.31
CA PRO A 25 -6.55 3.07 -9.32
C PRO A 25 -5.17 3.12 -8.65
N VAL A 26 -5.14 2.83 -7.36
CA VAL A 26 -3.90 2.65 -6.60
C VAL A 26 -3.98 1.30 -5.89
N GLY A 27 -2.93 0.51 -5.99
CA GLY A 27 -2.83 -0.78 -5.34
C GLY A 27 -1.56 -0.89 -4.51
N ALA A 28 -1.63 -1.67 -3.44
CA ALA A 28 -0.51 -1.88 -2.52
C ALA A 28 -0.44 -3.34 -2.08
N VAL A 29 0.78 -3.78 -1.83
CA VAL A 29 1.09 -5.13 -1.36
C VAL A 29 2.06 -5.00 -0.20
N MET A 30 1.82 -5.74 0.89
CA MET A 30 2.77 -5.84 1.98
C MET A 30 3.50 -7.17 1.91
N LEU A 31 4.84 -7.11 1.93
CA LEU A 31 5.69 -8.30 1.95
C LEU A 31 6.27 -8.48 3.34
N ASN A 32 6.36 -9.73 3.80
CA ASN A 32 7.06 -10.05 5.04
C ASN A 32 8.57 -10.13 4.80
N LYS A 33 9.33 -10.51 5.82
CA LYS A 33 10.79 -10.60 5.76
C LYS A 33 11.29 -11.60 4.70
N ASP A 34 10.48 -12.59 4.36
CA ASP A 34 10.82 -13.62 3.39
C ASP A 34 10.38 -13.25 1.97
N GLY A 35 9.78 -12.08 1.80
CA GLY A 35 9.28 -11.64 0.51
C GLY A 35 7.91 -12.20 0.14
N GLU A 36 7.21 -12.81 1.08
CA GLU A 36 5.87 -13.35 0.85
C GLU A 36 4.82 -12.24 0.99
N ILE A 37 3.79 -12.29 0.16
CA ILE A 37 2.68 -11.35 0.22
C ILE A 37 1.78 -11.71 1.39
N ILE A 38 1.66 -10.81 2.36
CA ILE A 38 0.83 -11.02 3.55
C ILE A 38 -0.40 -10.11 3.59
N ALA A 39 -0.47 -9.10 2.76
CA ALA A 39 -1.63 -8.21 2.70
C ALA A 39 -1.70 -7.50 1.37
N LEU A 40 -2.93 -7.15 0.97
CA LEU A 40 -3.24 -6.40 -0.23
C LEU A 40 -4.07 -5.19 0.15
N GLY A 41 -3.98 -4.13 -0.64
CA GLY A 41 -4.82 -2.96 -0.48
C GLY A 41 -5.09 -2.29 -1.81
N ASN A 42 -6.23 -1.66 -1.91
CA ASN A 42 -6.56 -0.77 -3.02
C ASN A 42 -7.28 0.45 -2.46
N ASN A 43 -7.33 1.53 -3.23
CA ASN A 43 -8.02 2.73 -2.82
C ASN A 43 -9.51 2.43 -2.62
N GLN A 44 -10.05 2.74 -1.43
CA GLN A 44 -11.43 2.47 -1.04
C GLN A 44 -12.14 3.72 -0.54
N ARG A 45 -11.65 4.92 -0.87
CA ARG A 45 -12.23 6.18 -0.39
C ARG A 45 -13.69 6.30 -0.78
N GLU A 46 -14.00 6.05 -2.05
CA GLU A 46 -15.38 6.13 -2.54
C GLU A 46 -16.20 4.94 -2.09
N LEU A 47 -15.65 3.74 -2.20
CA LEU A 47 -16.35 2.51 -1.85
C LEU A 47 -16.86 2.52 -0.41
N LEU A 48 -16.04 2.94 0.55
CA LEU A 48 -16.35 2.91 1.97
C LEU A 48 -16.64 4.29 2.55
N ARG A 49 -16.62 5.35 1.72
CA ARG A 49 -16.76 6.74 2.18
C ARG A 49 -15.75 7.03 3.29
N ASP A 50 -14.53 6.55 3.11
CA ASP A 50 -13.46 6.63 4.09
C ASP A 50 -12.37 7.59 3.57
N PRO A 51 -12.24 8.78 4.17
CA PRO A 51 -11.24 9.74 3.71
C PRO A 51 -9.80 9.25 3.88
N LEU A 52 -9.58 8.25 4.73
CA LEU A 52 -8.28 7.64 4.98
C LEU A 52 -8.07 6.34 4.21
N GLY A 53 -9.02 5.94 3.37
CA GLY A 53 -9.05 4.64 2.69
C GLY A 53 -8.12 4.53 1.49
N HIS A 54 -6.91 5.03 1.59
CA HIS A 54 -5.86 4.85 0.59
C HIS A 54 -5.34 3.41 0.62
N ALA A 55 -4.86 2.94 -0.53
CA ALA A 55 -4.35 1.57 -0.67
C ALA A 55 -3.32 1.21 0.40
N GLU A 56 -2.42 2.12 0.71
CA GLU A 56 -1.36 1.90 1.70
C GLU A 56 -1.95 1.70 3.10
N ILE A 57 -2.91 2.54 3.49
CA ILE A 57 -3.58 2.41 4.80
C ILE A 57 -4.30 1.06 4.91
N VAL A 58 -4.99 0.67 3.84
CA VAL A 58 -5.69 -0.61 3.78
C VAL A 58 -4.71 -1.77 3.95
N ALA A 59 -3.59 -1.74 3.23
CA ALA A 59 -2.56 -2.78 3.30
C ALA A 59 -1.88 -2.83 4.67
N ILE A 60 -1.59 -1.66 5.27
CA ILE A 60 -0.99 -1.58 6.60
C ILE A 60 -1.89 -2.22 7.65
N LYS A 61 -3.17 -1.87 7.64
CA LYS A 61 -4.13 -2.43 8.60
C LYS A 61 -4.27 -3.96 8.44
N ALA A 62 -4.34 -4.43 7.20
CA ALA A 62 -4.45 -5.86 6.93
C ALA A 62 -3.20 -6.61 7.38
N ALA A 63 -2.01 -6.06 7.12
CA ALA A 63 -0.75 -6.66 7.54
C ALA A 63 -0.63 -6.72 9.07
N ALA A 64 -1.01 -5.66 9.75
CA ALA A 64 -0.99 -5.60 11.21
C ALA A 64 -1.89 -6.68 11.81
N ARG A 65 -3.07 -6.87 11.24
CA ARG A 65 -3.98 -7.95 11.68
C ARG A 65 -3.38 -9.34 11.40
N SER A 66 -2.79 -9.52 10.23
CA SER A 66 -2.19 -10.80 9.84
C SER A 66 -1.04 -11.19 10.76
N LEU A 67 -0.19 -10.22 11.13
CA LEU A 67 0.97 -10.48 11.99
C LEU A 67 0.66 -10.38 13.48
N GLY A 68 -0.50 -9.88 13.85
CA GLY A 68 -0.86 -9.65 15.24
C GLY A 68 0.01 -8.59 15.92
N SER A 69 0.49 -7.61 15.15
CA SER A 69 1.38 -6.56 15.65
C SER A 69 1.22 -5.29 14.83
N TRP A 70 1.22 -4.13 15.50
CA TRP A 70 1.25 -2.86 14.79
C TRP A 70 2.65 -2.51 14.27
N ARG A 71 3.69 -3.17 14.79
CA ARG A 71 5.07 -2.96 14.32
C ARG A 71 5.34 -3.84 13.12
N LEU A 72 5.59 -3.22 11.98
CA LEU A 72 5.84 -3.90 10.72
C LEU A 72 7.32 -3.77 10.32
N GLU A 73 8.21 -3.97 11.29
CA GLU A 73 9.64 -3.68 11.18
C GLU A 73 10.39 -4.51 10.16
N GLU A 74 9.86 -5.68 9.80
CA GLU A 74 10.50 -6.57 8.82
C GLU A 74 9.77 -6.58 7.47
N CYS A 75 8.79 -5.70 7.31
CA CYS A 75 7.95 -5.67 6.11
C CYS A 75 8.48 -4.71 5.06
N THR A 76 8.05 -4.95 3.82
CA THR A 76 8.27 -4.03 2.70
C THR A 76 6.91 -3.72 2.10
N LEU A 77 6.62 -2.43 1.92
CA LEU A 77 5.41 -1.98 1.24
C LEU A 77 5.72 -1.73 -0.23
N VAL A 78 4.96 -2.36 -1.11
CA VAL A 78 5.06 -2.15 -2.56
C VAL A 78 3.76 -1.49 -3.01
N VAL A 79 3.85 -0.31 -3.60
CA VAL A 79 2.68 0.48 -3.98
C VAL A 79 2.86 1.02 -5.40
N THR A 80 1.76 1.14 -6.14
CA THR A 80 1.81 1.53 -7.56
C THR A 80 2.13 3.01 -7.75
N LEU A 81 1.81 3.86 -6.77
CA LEU A 81 2.02 5.30 -6.83
C LEU A 81 2.74 5.75 -5.57
N GLU A 82 3.59 6.78 -5.69
CA GLU A 82 4.30 7.37 -4.55
C GLU A 82 3.33 7.74 -3.43
N PRO A 83 3.60 7.34 -2.16
CA PRO A 83 2.71 7.66 -1.04
C PRO A 83 2.58 9.17 -0.81
N CYS A 84 1.38 9.61 -0.49
CA CYS A 84 1.12 10.99 -0.08
C CYS A 84 1.62 11.22 1.36
N ALA A 85 1.51 12.46 1.85
CA ALA A 85 1.98 12.82 3.19
C ALA A 85 1.32 11.99 4.30
N MET A 86 0.00 11.76 4.20
CA MET A 86 -0.74 10.93 5.16
C MET A 86 -0.19 9.50 5.20
N CYS A 87 -0.03 8.89 4.03
CA CYS A 87 0.46 7.51 3.94
C CYS A 87 1.93 7.40 4.34
N ALA A 88 2.76 8.38 3.99
CA ALA A 88 4.15 8.43 4.44
C ALA A 88 4.23 8.48 5.97
N GLY A 89 3.36 9.26 6.60
CA GLY A 89 3.25 9.31 8.05
C GLY A 89 2.83 7.97 8.65
N ALA A 90 1.85 7.32 8.05
CA ALA A 90 1.38 5.99 8.49
C ALA A 90 2.47 4.94 8.36
N ILE A 91 3.25 4.97 7.28
CA ILE A 91 4.38 4.07 7.07
C ILE A 91 5.42 4.24 8.18
N MET A 92 5.75 5.49 8.50
CA MET A 92 6.69 5.79 9.59
C MET A 92 6.18 5.31 10.94
N GLN A 93 4.92 5.57 11.24
CA GLN A 93 4.31 5.15 12.52
C GLN A 93 4.26 3.64 12.65
N SER A 94 4.13 2.92 11.55
CA SER A 94 4.10 1.46 11.52
C SER A 94 5.50 0.83 11.54
N ARG A 95 6.55 1.63 11.48
CA ARG A 95 7.95 1.19 11.48
C ARG A 95 8.33 0.36 10.25
N ILE A 96 7.67 0.58 9.12
CA ILE A 96 8.00 -0.10 7.87
C ILE A 96 9.33 0.47 7.33
N PRO A 97 10.36 -0.38 7.18
CA PRO A 97 11.70 0.13 6.81
C PRO A 97 11.91 0.36 5.32
N ARG A 98 11.05 -0.20 4.47
CA ARG A 98 11.27 -0.13 3.02
C ARG A 98 9.97 0.05 2.27
N VAL A 99 9.98 1.00 1.34
CA VAL A 99 8.85 1.28 0.44
C VAL A 99 9.36 1.26 -0.99
N VAL A 100 8.67 0.53 -1.84
CA VAL A 100 8.93 0.48 -3.29
C VAL A 100 7.68 1.00 -3.99
N PHE A 101 7.83 2.02 -4.83
CA PHE A 101 6.68 2.55 -5.57
C PHE A 101 6.96 2.58 -7.08
N GLY A 102 5.88 2.49 -7.88
CA GLY A 102 5.97 2.35 -9.32
C GLY A 102 6.03 3.67 -10.09
N ALA A 103 5.41 4.71 -9.57
CA ALA A 103 5.35 6.01 -10.24
C ALA A 103 5.41 7.14 -9.21
N TRP A 104 6.02 8.27 -9.62
CA TRP A 104 6.03 9.48 -8.81
C TRP A 104 4.68 10.17 -8.86
N ASP A 105 4.24 10.73 -7.74
CA ASP A 105 3.07 11.58 -7.66
C ASP A 105 3.54 13.04 -7.56
N GLU A 106 3.48 13.76 -8.66
CA GLU A 106 3.94 15.15 -8.74
C GLU A 106 3.10 16.13 -7.92
N LYS A 107 1.85 15.74 -7.60
CA LYS A 107 0.91 16.61 -6.90
C LYS A 107 0.95 16.44 -5.39
N ALA A 108 1.05 15.23 -4.90
CA ALA A 108 0.86 14.92 -3.48
C ALA A 108 1.94 14.00 -2.89
N GLY A 109 2.94 13.61 -3.67
CA GLY A 109 3.96 12.67 -3.22
C GLY A 109 4.85 13.23 -2.11
N ALA A 110 5.24 12.39 -1.16
CA ALA A 110 6.01 12.77 0.01
C ALA A 110 7.28 11.92 0.22
N ALA A 111 7.62 11.08 -0.75
CA ALA A 111 8.78 10.17 -0.62
C ALA A 111 9.98 10.61 -1.45
N GLY A 112 9.77 11.54 -2.36
CA GLY A 112 10.83 12.03 -3.26
C GLY A 112 11.38 13.42 -2.89
#